data_fce1d322617e80a4f9771d846a708554
#
_entry.id   fce1d322617e80a4f9771d846a708554
#
_cell.length_a   1.000
_cell.length_b   1.000
_cell.length_c   1.000
_cell.angle_alpha   90.00
_cell.angle_beta   90.00
_cell.angle_gamma   90.00
#
_symmetry.space_group_name_H-M   'P 1'
#
loop_
_entity.id
_entity.type
_entity.pdbx_description
1 polymer ?
#
loop_
_entity_poly.entity_id
_entity_poly.type
_entity_poly.pdbx_seq_one_letter_code
_entity_poly.pdbx_strand_id
1 'polypeptide(L)'
;MAALSPPRRRLIGLSTKMYFSLVQSRNVIRSLLDLFHKQIDPSALSSIDIFLIPDFVALGQMTEEVQNSGLGIWLGAQNCHWEDQGAYTGEISPRVLRELGVQIVEVGHAERRRLFGENEEVVAKKAAAVSRNGMVPLICVGERTKGEDDVGAAVEECRAQVESALREVRSDAEIAIAYEPVWAIGAAHPASASHVVRVVEGIRKLECVRDREGITRIVYGGSAGPGLWERLKGGVDGLFLGRFGHDPESFVRTVREVTAA
;
A
#
# COMPACT_ATOMS: atom_id res chain seq x y z
N MET A 1 5.46 -28.33 17.74
CA MET A 1 6.22 -27.73 16.63
C MET A 1 5.44 -26.51 16.16
N ALA A 2 5.96 -25.30 16.39
CA ALA A 2 5.35 -24.10 15.82
C ALA A 2 5.46 -24.22 14.29
N ALA A 3 4.32 -24.15 13.60
CA ALA A 3 4.30 -24.10 12.15
C ALA A 3 5.11 -22.86 11.73
N LEU A 4 6.16 -23.07 10.94
CA LEU A 4 6.89 -21.96 10.33
C LEU A 4 5.88 -21.16 9.50
N SER A 5 5.69 -19.90 9.87
CA SER A 5 4.88 -19.01 9.05
C SER A 5 5.40 -19.03 7.61
N PRO A 6 4.54 -19.09 6.60
CA PRO A 6 4.99 -19.08 5.22
C PRO A 6 5.87 -17.84 4.97
N PRO A 7 6.91 -17.96 4.13
CA PRO A 7 7.75 -16.81 3.83
C PRO A 7 6.88 -15.65 3.31
N ARG A 8 7.10 -14.45 3.86
CA ARG A 8 6.35 -13.26 3.46
C ARG A 8 6.62 -12.97 1.99
N ARG A 9 5.59 -13.03 1.16
CA ARG A 9 5.70 -12.58 -0.23
C ARG A 9 5.93 -11.08 -0.25
N ARG A 10 6.76 -10.61 -1.16
CA ARG A 10 6.97 -9.17 -1.38
C ARG A 10 5.68 -8.53 -1.89
N LEU A 11 5.49 -7.27 -1.59
CA LEU A 11 4.29 -6.51 -1.95
C LEU A 11 4.69 -5.25 -2.72
N ILE A 12 4.26 -5.11 -3.95
CA ILE A 12 4.53 -3.91 -4.74
C ILE A 12 3.24 -3.34 -5.32
N GLY A 13 3.06 -2.05 -5.21
CA GLY A 13 1.83 -1.44 -5.71
C GLY A 13 1.98 -0.04 -6.27
N LEU A 14 0.92 0.38 -6.92
CA LEU A 14 0.79 1.68 -7.56
C LEU A 14 -0.54 2.31 -7.18
N SER A 15 -0.52 3.58 -6.71
CA SER A 15 -1.72 4.43 -6.63
C SER A 15 -1.67 5.50 -7.72
N THR A 16 -2.73 5.58 -8.51
CA THR A 16 -2.85 6.62 -9.53
C THR A 16 -3.23 7.97 -8.96
N LYS A 17 -3.68 7.98 -7.69
CA LYS A 17 -4.28 9.16 -7.07
C LYS A 17 -5.34 9.77 -8.00
N MET A 18 -5.43 11.09 -8.12
CA MET A 18 -6.39 11.79 -8.98
C MET A 18 -5.68 12.45 -10.18
N TYR A 19 -4.70 11.76 -10.78
CA TYR A 19 -3.93 12.33 -11.88
C TYR A 19 -4.48 12.01 -13.27
N PHE A 20 -5.24 10.93 -13.42
CA PHE A 20 -5.61 10.40 -14.74
C PHE A 20 -7.08 10.64 -15.08
N SER A 21 -7.36 10.95 -16.33
CA SER A 21 -8.70 10.82 -16.90
C SER A 21 -9.08 9.33 -17.04
N LEU A 22 -10.36 9.03 -17.27
CA LEU A 22 -10.82 7.65 -17.51
C LEU A 22 -10.07 6.98 -18.67
N VAL A 23 -9.83 7.72 -19.74
CA VAL A 23 -9.10 7.20 -20.91
C VAL A 23 -7.64 6.91 -20.56
N GLN A 24 -6.99 7.81 -19.82
CA GLN A 24 -5.62 7.59 -19.37
C GLN A 24 -5.53 6.41 -18.40
N SER A 25 -6.44 6.30 -17.42
CA SER A 25 -6.49 5.18 -16.48
C SER A 25 -6.59 3.84 -17.22
N ARG A 26 -7.50 3.75 -18.18
CA ARG A 26 -7.65 2.54 -19.01
C ARG A 26 -6.38 2.23 -19.79
N ASN A 27 -5.80 3.21 -20.46
CA ASN A 27 -4.60 3.01 -21.27
C ASN A 27 -3.41 2.56 -20.42
N VAL A 28 -3.21 3.17 -19.24
CA VAL A 28 -2.14 2.79 -18.33
C VAL A 28 -2.30 1.35 -17.84
N ILE A 29 -3.52 0.95 -17.43
CA ILE A 29 -3.74 -0.41 -16.97
C ILE A 29 -3.53 -1.43 -18.09
N ARG A 30 -4.07 -1.20 -19.27
CA ARG A 30 -3.86 -2.10 -20.42
C ARG A 30 -2.39 -2.24 -20.76
N SER A 31 -1.67 -1.11 -20.79
CA SER A 31 -0.23 -1.13 -21.02
C SER A 31 0.52 -1.91 -19.93
N LEU A 32 0.14 -1.77 -18.65
CA LEU A 32 0.72 -2.55 -17.55
C LEU A 32 0.48 -4.05 -17.73
N LEU A 33 -0.78 -4.47 -17.99
CA LEU A 33 -1.12 -5.87 -18.18
C LEU A 33 -0.37 -6.47 -19.38
N ASP A 34 -0.31 -5.74 -20.50
CA ASP A 34 0.44 -6.14 -21.69
C ASP A 34 1.94 -6.29 -21.41
N LEU A 35 2.52 -5.36 -20.68
CA LEU A 35 3.96 -5.41 -20.32
C LEU A 35 4.26 -6.54 -19.35
N PHE A 36 3.39 -6.80 -18.39
CA PHE A 36 3.54 -7.94 -17.49
C PHE A 36 3.56 -9.26 -18.26
N HIS A 37 2.62 -9.46 -19.18
CA HIS A 37 2.60 -10.66 -20.04
C HIS A 37 3.86 -10.79 -20.91
N LYS A 38 4.42 -9.70 -21.40
CA LYS A 38 5.55 -9.71 -22.32
C LYS A 38 6.91 -9.78 -21.64
N GLN A 39 7.04 -9.18 -20.45
CA GLN A 39 8.35 -8.88 -19.85
C GLN A 39 8.63 -9.58 -18.53
N ILE A 40 7.63 -10.17 -17.87
CA ILE A 40 7.82 -10.81 -16.58
C ILE A 40 7.46 -12.30 -16.68
N ASP A 41 8.37 -13.13 -16.20
CA ASP A 41 8.14 -14.58 -16.13
C ASP A 41 6.97 -14.87 -15.17
N PRO A 42 6.01 -15.74 -15.55
CA PRO A 42 4.89 -16.11 -14.69
C PRO A 42 5.32 -16.66 -13.33
N SER A 43 6.44 -17.36 -13.24
CA SER A 43 6.98 -17.86 -11.96
C SER A 43 7.44 -16.72 -11.06
N ALA A 44 8.05 -15.68 -11.62
CA ALA A 44 8.42 -14.46 -10.89
C ALA A 44 7.19 -13.71 -10.38
N LEU A 45 6.14 -13.57 -11.20
CA LEU A 45 4.86 -12.98 -10.76
C LEU A 45 4.22 -13.77 -9.61
N SER A 46 4.32 -15.10 -9.64
CA SER A 46 3.77 -15.94 -8.57
C SER A 46 4.50 -15.79 -7.23
N SER A 47 5.70 -15.22 -7.22
CA SER A 47 6.53 -15.04 -6.02
C SER A 47 6.25 -13.74 -5.25
N ILE A 48 5.52 -12.81 -5.85
CA ILE A 48 5.19 -11.50 -5.27
C ILE A 48 3.69 -11.23 -5.34
N ASP A 49 3.21 -10.27 -4.55
CA ASP A 49 1.87 -9.70 -4.67
C ASP A 49 1.97 -8.31 -5.28
N ILE A 50 1.22 -8.09 -6.37
CA ILE A 50 1.13 -6.80 -7.05
C ILE A 50 -0.24 -6.22 -6.80
N PHE A 51 -0.34 -4.93 -6.49
CA PHE A 51 -1.62 -4.24 -6.37
C PHE A 51 -1.67 -2.94 -7.17
N LEU A 52 -2.86 -2.64 -7.71
CA LEU A 52 -3.11 -1.42 -8.47
C LEU A 52 -4.31 -0.69 -7.86
N ILE A 53 -4.11 0.57 -7.49
CA ILE A 53 -5.12 1.44 -6.86
C ILE A 53 -5.48 2.58 -7.83
N PRO A 54 -6.54 2.39 -8.65
CA PRO A 54 -7.02 3.42 -9.58
C PRO A 54 -7.91 4.46 -8.89
N ASP A 55 -8.31 5.47 -9.65
CA ASP A 55 -9.41 6.37 -9.29
C ASP A 55 -10.74 5.59 -9.16
N PHE A 56 -11.61 6.00 -8.23
CA PHE A 56 -12.89 5.32 -7.98
C PHE A 56 -13.79 5.22 -9.20
N VAL A 57 -13.80 6.24 -10.06
CA VAL A 57 -14.64 6.25 -11.26
C VAL A 57 -14.16 5.22 -12.29
N ALA A 58 -12.85 4.95 -12.31
CA ALA A 58 -12.25 3.94 -13.18
C ALA A 58 -12.32 2.52 -12.57
N LEU A 59 -12.50 2.40 -11.25
CA LEU A 59 -12.31 1.15 -10.50
C LEU A 59 -13.15 -0.01 -11.04
N GLY A 60 -14.45 0.19 -11.28
CA GLY A 60 -15.34 -0.88 -11.74
C GLY A 60 -14.91 -1.47 -13.11
N GLN A 61 -14.57 -0.60 -14.05
CA GLN A 61 -14.12 -1.04 -15.36
C GLN A 61 -12.76 -1.75 -15.31
N MET A 62 -11.84 -1.24 -14.47
CA MET A 62 -10.52 -1.84 -14.34
C MET A 62 -10.55 -3.19 -13.64
N THR A 63 -11.56 -3.44 -12.79
CA THR A 63 -11.76 -4.74 -12.16
C THR A 63 -11.87 -5.85 -13.21
N GLU A 64 -12.72 -5.67 -14.21
CA GLU A 64 -12.91 -6.66 -15.27
C GLU A 64 -11.62 -6.91 -16.07
N GLU A 65 -10.90 -5.84 -16.42
CA GLU A 65 -9.66 -5.95 -17.19
C GLU A 65 -8.56 -6.69 -16.38
N VAL A 66 -8.41 -6.37 -15.11
CA VAL A 66 -7.42 -7.01 -14.23
C VAL A 66 -7.77 -8.48 -13.96
N GLN A 67 -9.02 -8.79 -13.66
CA GLN A 67 -9.48 -10.17 -13.42
C GLN A 67 -9.31 -11.04 -14.67
N ASN A 68 -9.68 -10.53 -15.83
CA ASN A 68 -9.56 -11.25 -17.11
C ASN A 68 -8.12 -11.44 -17.58
N SER A 69 -7.16 -10.70 -17.01
CA SER A 69 -5.73 -10.85 -17.36
C SER A 69 -5.11 -12.17 -16.90
N GLY A 70 -5.68 -12.81 -15.88
CA GLY A 70 -5.11 -14.03 -15.27
C GLY A 70 -3.79 -13.84 -14.51
N LEU A 71 -3.33 -12.60 -14.30
CA LEU A 71 -2.02 -12.29 -13.68
C LEU A 71 -2.01 -12.34 -12.16
N GLY A 72 -3.15 -12.54 -11.50
CA GLY A 72 -3.24 -12.56 -10.04
C GLY A 72 -2.98 -11.21 -9.37
N ILE A 73 -3.11 -10.10 -10.10
CA ILE A 73 -2.91 -8.75 -9.59
C ILE A 73 -4.09 -8.36 -8.70
N TRP A 74 -3.81 -7.81 -7.54
CA TRP A 74 -4.81 -7.30 -6.62
C TRP A 74 -5.33 -5.94 -7.07
N LEU A 75 -6.64 -5.80 -7.04
CA LEU A 75 -7.25 -4.51 -7.20
C LEU A 75 -7.36 -3.81 -5.84
N GLY A 76 -7.03 -2.52 -5.82
CA GLY A 76 -7.09 -1.71 -4.60
C GLY A 76 -7.97 -0.49 -4.75
N ALA A 77 -8.36 0.09 -3.62
CA ALA A 77 -9.11 1.33 -3.53
C ALA A 77 -8.36 2.41 -2.75
N GLN A 78 -8.52 3.68 -3.14
CA GLN A 78 -7.79 4.81 -2.56
C GLN A 78 -8.29 5.23 -1.18
N ASN A 79 -9.43 4.73 -0.73
CA ASN A 79 -10.08 5.02 0.54
C ASN A 79 -11.35 4.20 0.69
N CYS A 80 -11.98 4.24 1.87
CA CYS A 80 -13.37 3.81 2.08
C CYS A 80 -13.99 4.57 3.26
N HIS A 81 -15.30 4.40 3.45
CA HIS A 81 -15.97 4.77 4.69
C HIS A 81 -15.74 3.71 5.77
N TRP A 82 -16.06 4.02 7.04
CA TRP A 82 -15.97 3.04 8.15
C TRP A 82 -17.26 2.26 8.41
N GLU A 83 -18.41 2.70 7.86
CA GLU A 83 -19.65 1.96 7.90
C GLU A 83 -19.89 1.21 6.59
N ASP A 84 -20.48 0.02 6.68
CA ASP A 84 -20.75 -0.82 5.51
C ASP A 84 -21.94 -0.32 4.69
N GLN A 85 -22.88 0.37 5.34
CA GLN A 85 -24.07 0.95 4.70
C GLN A 85 -24.71 2.03 5.60
N GLY A 86 -25.47 2.94 5.02
CA GLY A 86 -26.20 3.94 5.77
C GLY A 86 -26.40 5.25 5.01
N ALA A 87 -26.81 6.31 5.71
CA ALA A 87 -27.04 7.64 5.18
C ALA A 87 -25.73 8.44 5.10
N TYR A 88 -24.82 8.00 4.25
CA TYR A 88 -23.49 8.59 4.06
C TYR A 88 -23.29 9.00 2.60
N THR A 89 -24.10 9.95 2.14
CA THR A 89 -24.09 10.41 0.74
C THR A 89 -22.69 10.84 0.31
N GLY A 90 -22.19 10.22 -0.78
CA GLY A 90 -20.87 10.52 -1.34
C GLY A 90 -19.74 9.63 -0.84
N GLU A 91 -19.98 8.79 0.19
CA GLU A 91 -18.98 7.86 0.72
C GLU A 91 -18.96 6.51 -0.02
N ILE A 92 -17.84 5.83 0.08
CA ILE A 92 -17.59 4.53 -0.56
C ILE A 92 -17.66 3.43 0.50
N SER A 93 -18.64 2.54 0.37
CA SER A 93 -18.83 1.40 1.27
C SER A 93 -17.70 0.37 1.14
N PRO A 94 -17.06 -0.06 2.24
CA PRO A 94 -16.08 -1.14 2.21
C PRO A 94 -16.70 -2.48 1.78
N ARG A 95 -17.98 -2.74 2.12
CA ARG A 95 -18.69 -3.92 1.66
C ARG A 95 -18.85 -3.93 0.15
N VAL A 96 -19.24 -2.81 -0.45
CA VAL A 96 -19.39 -2.70 -1.92
C VAL A 96 -18.05 -2.83 -2.62
N LEU A 97 -16.96 -2.31 -2.04
CA LEU A 97 -15.60 -2.52 -2.56
C LEU A 97 -15.25 -4.02 -2.58
N ARG A 98 -15.58 -4.75 -1.51
CA ARG A 98 -15.37 -6.21 -1.46
C ARG A 98 -16.20 -6.96 -2.49
N GLU A 99 -17.47 -6.62 -2.66
CA GLU A 99 -18.35 -7.17 -3.69
C GLU A 99 -17.80 -6.94 -5.10
N LEU A 100 -17.17 -5.78 -5.34
CA LEU A 100 -16.48 -5.46 -6.59
C LEU A 100 -15.21 -6.30 -6.82
N GLY A 101 -14.66 -6.96 -5.79
CA GLY A 101 -13.43 -7.75 -5.89
C GLY A 101 -12.18 -7.01 -5.45
N VAL A 102 -12.31 -5.86 -4.79
CA VAL A 102 -11.18 -5.16 -4.17
C VAL A 102 -10.56 -6.02 -3.07
N GLN A 103 -9.24 -6.08 -3.02
CA GLN A 103 -8.47 -6.91 -2.09
C GLN A 103 -7.67 -6.08 -1.08
N ILE A 104 -7.32 -4.84 -1.42
CA ILE A 104 -6.53 -3.94 -0.58
C ILE A 104 -7.12 -2.53 -0.61
N VAL A 105 -7.14 -1.84 0.53
CA VAL A 105 -7.68 -0.47 0.61
C VAL A 105 -6.70 0.42 1.34
N GLU A 106 -6.29 1.50 0.68
CA GLU A 106 -5.46 2.55 1.24
C GLU A 106 -6.25 3.35 2.28
N VAL A 107 -5.71 3.50 3.50
CA VAL A 107 -6.33 4.25 4.59
C VAL A 107 -5.31 5.15 5.27
N GLY A 108 -5.74 6.35 5.66
CA GLY A 108 -4.91 7.27 6.42
C GLY A 108 -3.76 7.93 5.64
N HIS A 109 -3.82 7.97 4.30
CA HIS A 109 -2.80 8.64 3.50
C HIS A 109 -2.62 10.11 3.93
N ALA A 110 -1.40 10.61 3.87
CA ALA A 110 -1.05 11.96 4.33
C ALA A 110 -1.89 13.08 3.69
N GLU A 111 -2.28 12.93 2.42
CA GLU A 111 -3.17 13.88 1.74
C GLU A 111 -4.55 13.91 2.39
N ARG A 112 -5.12 12.75 2.77
CA ARG A 112 -6.43 12.66 3.41
C ARG A 112 -6.39 13.24 4.83
N ARG A 113 -5.34 12.96 5.57
CA ARG A 113 -5.11 13.57 6.89
C ARG A 113 -5.04 15.09 6.79
N ARG A 114 -4.26 15.61 5.85
CA ARG A 114 -4.03 17.04 5.69
C ARG A 114 -5.22 17.80 5.08
N LEU A 115 -5.84 17.25 4.03
CA LEU A 115 -6.83 17.97 3.21
C LEU A 115 -8.27 17.71 3.64
N PHE A 116 -8.54 16.55 4.22
CA PHE A 116 -9.87 16.09 4.58
C PHE A 116 -10.05 15.85 6.09
N GLY A 117 -9.04 16.19 6.90
CA GLY A 117 -9.14 16.14 8.35
C GLY A 117 -9.23 14.73 8.94
N GLU A 118 -8.78 13.69 8.22
CA GLU A 118 -8.76 12.33 8.76
C GLU A 118 -7.77 12.23 9.92
N ASN A 119 -8.29 12.08 11.13
CA ASN A 119 -7.50 11.87 12.34
C ASN A 119 -7.28 10.36 12.62
N GLU A 120 -6.55 10.05 13.69
CA GLU A 120 -6.21 8.67 14.05
C GLU A 120 -7.46 7.81 14.31
N GLU A 121 -8.52 8.37 14.91
CA GLU A 121 -9.77 7.65 15.17
C GLU A 121 -10.47 7.26 13.86
N VAL A 122 -10.54 8.17 12.90
CA VAL A 122 -11.12 7.91 11.57
C VAL A 122 -10.33 6.81 10.86
N VAL A 123 -9.01 6.87 10.90
CA VAL A 123 -8.15 5.86 10.27
C VAL A 123 -8.32 4.49 10.93
N ALA A 124 -8.39 4.42 12.26
CA ALA A 124 -8.65 3.18 12.99
C ALA A 124 -9.97 2.52 12.58
N LYS A 125 -11.07 3.29 12.54
CA LYS A 125 -12.38 2.81 12.10
C LYS A 125 -12.35 2.30 10.65
N LYS A 126 -11.66 3.00 9.75
CA LYS A 126 -11.50 2.58 8.35
C LYS A 126 -10.67 1.30 8.23
N ALA A 127 -9.55 1.19 8.94
CA ALA A 127 -8.73 -0.02 8.95
C ALA A 127 -9.52 -1.24 9.44
N ALA A 128 -10.29 -1.06 10.53
CA ALA A 128 -11.18 -2.09 11.04
C ALA A 128 -12.28 -2.47 10.03
N ALA A 129 -12.85 -1.48 9.32
CA ALA A 129 -13.88 -1.71 8.30
C ALA A 129 -13.34 -2.52 7.10
N VAL A 130 -12.16 -2.18 6.62
CA VAL A 130 -11.48 -2.93 5.56
C VAL A 130 -11.23 -4.37 6.00
N SER A 131 -10.66 -4.55 7.19
CA SER A 131 -10.32 -5.87 7.73
C SER A 131 -11.55 -6.75 7.94
N ARG A 132 -12.64 -6.24 8.57
CA ARG A 132 -13.86 -7.03 8.80
C ARG A 132 -14.58 -7.45 7.51
N ASN A 133 -14.36 -6.71 6.41
CA ASN A 133 -14.86 -7.07 5.09
C ASN A 133 -13.91 -8.02 4.32
N GLY A 134 -12.87 -8.56 4.96
CA GLY A 134 -11.96 -9.53 4.35
C GLY A 134 -11.02 -8.94 3.30
N MET A 135 -10.72 -7.64 3.40
CA MET A 135 -9.72 -6.96 2.59
C MET A 135 -8.52 -6.58 3.46
N VAL A 136 -7.38 -6.33 2.81
CA VAL A 136 -6.13 -5.91 3.46
C VAL A 136 -6.13 -4.39 3.64
N PRO A 137 -6.11 -3.84 4.87
CA PRO A 137 -5.87 -2.41 5.05
C PRO A 137 -4.41 -2.07 4.74
N LEU A 138 -4.19 -1.16 3.80
CA LEU A 138 -2.91 -0.52 3.51
C LEU A 138 -2.84 0.77 4.33
N ILE A 139 -2.25 0.69 5.51
CA ILE A 139 -2.23 1.77 6.50
C ILE A 139 -1.06 2.69 6.20
N CYS A 140 -1.33 3.92 5.75
CA CYS A 140 -0.30 4.92 5.49
C CYS A 140 0.11 5.60 6.80
N VAL A 141 1.40 5.53 7.11
CA VAL A 141 2.02 6.14 8.28
C VAL A 141 3.33 6.82 7.90
N GLY A 142 3.70 7.87 8.62
CA GLY A 142 4.98 8.53 8.43
C GLY A 142 5.09 9.79 9.28
N GLU A 143 6.31 10.12 9.65
CA GLU A 143 6.63 11.32 10.40
C GLU A 143 6.49 12.58 9.53
N ARG A 144 6.06 13.66 10.16
CA ARG A 144 5.94 15.00 9.55
C ARG A 144 7.24 15.78 9.65
N THR A 145 7.96 15.56 10.74
CA THR A 145 9.19 16.26 11.03
C THR A 145 10.33 15.72 10.20
N LYS A 146 10.94 16.58 9.39
CA LYS A 146 12.13 16.20 8.64
C LYS A 146 13.35 16.16 9.58
N GLY A 147 13.87 14.97 9.82
CA GLY A 147 15.04 14.75 10.65
C GLY A 147 15.61 13.36 10.41
N GLU A 148 16.37 13.19 9.30
CA GLU A 148 16.95 11.87 8.96
C GLU A 148 17.89 11.32 10.02
N ASP A 149 18.43 12.17 10.89
CA ASP A 149 19.32 11.78 11.98
C ASP A 149 18.57 11.34 13.24
N ASP A 150 17.31 11.75 13.43
CA ASP A 150 16.47 11.37 14.56
C ASP A 150 15.44 10.29 14.23
N VAL A 151 15.96 9.08 14.07
CA VAL A 151 15.12 7.88 13.85
C VAL A 151 14.19 7.60 15.02
N GLY A 152 14.61 7.93 16.26
CA GLY A 152 13.80 7.71 17.44
C GLY A 152 12.51 8.54 17.40
N ALA A 153 12.60 9.83 17.08
CA ALA A 153 11.45 10.71 16.93
C ALA A 153 10.55 10.25 15.77
N ALA A 154 11.12 9.84 14.62
CA ALA A 154 10.34 9.33 13.50
C ALA A 154 9.55 8.06 13.87
N VAL A 155 10.17 7.13 14.58
CA VAL A 155 9.49 5.92 15.08
C VAL A 155 8.38 6.27 16.05
N GLU A 156 8.57 7.25 16.93
CA GLU A 156 7.56 7.64 17.91
C GLU A 156 6.35 8.33 17.26
N GLU A 157 6.58 9.18 16.24
CA GLU A 157 5.47 9.73 15.44
C GLU A 157 4.68 8.62 14.71
N CYS A 158 5.37 7.63 14.14
CA CYS A 158 4.74 6.49 13.50
C CYS A 158 4.02 5.57 14.50
N ARG A 159 4.56 5.40 15.73
CA ARG A 159 3.97 4.56 16.78
C ARG A 159 2.52 4.93 17.03
N ALA A 160 2.24 6.22 17.32
CA ALA A 160 0.89 6.68 17.61
C ALA A 160 -0.09 6.38 16.48
N GLN A 161 0.36 6.52 15.22
CA GLN A 161 -0.43 6.23 14.03
C GLN A 161 -0.71 4.72 13.90
N VAL A 162 0.31 3.88 14.07
CA VAL A 162 0.20 2.41 13.93
C VAL A 162 -0.65 1.82 15.05
N GLU A 163 -0.37 2.18 16.31
CA GLU A 163 -1.12 1.69 17.48
C GLU A 163 -2.61 2.04 17.38
N SER A 164 -2.91 3.29 16.99
CA SER A 164 -4.30 3.69 16.77
C SER A 164 -4.96 2.90 15.65
N ALA A 165 -4.31 2.81 14.49
CA ALA A 165 -4.89 2.13 13.31
C ALA A 165 -5.14 0.64 13.53
N LEU A 166 -4.32 -0.02 14.34
CA LEU A 166 -4.43 -1.47 14.61
C LEU A 166 -5.34 -1.81 15.80
N ARG A 167 -5.79 -0.83 16.58
CA ARG A 167 -6.53 -1.05 17.82
C ARG A 167 -7.78 -1.94 17.66
N GLU A 168 -8.48 -1.83 16.53
CA GLU A 168 -9.71 -2.56 16.23
C GLU A 168 -9.53 -3.61 15.12
N VAL A 169 -8.29 -3.80 14.64
CA VAL A 169 -7.96 -4.80 13.63
C VAL A 169 -7.54 -6.10 14.33
N ARG A 170 -8.19 -7.21 14.00
CA ARG A 170 -7.88 -8.53 14.58
C ARG A 170 -6.40 -8.89 14.39
N SER A 171 -5.79 -9.54 15.38
CA SER A 171 -4.37 -9.92 15.34
C SER A 171 -4.05 -10.91 14.22
N ASP A 172 -5.00 -11.78 13.86
CA ASP A 172 -4.89 -12.78 12.80
C ASP A 172 -5.17 -12.25 11.38
N ALA A 173 -5.68 -11.04 11.25
CA ALA A 173 -5.93 -10.44 9.95
C ALA A 173 -4.63 -10.02 9.25
N GLU A 174 -4.59 -10.17 7.93
CA GLU A 174 -3.51 -9.63 7.13
C GLU A 174 -3.59 -8.10 7.05
N ILE A 175 -2.43 -7.43 7.18
CA ILE A 175 -2.29 -5.99 7.02
C ILE A 175 -1.07 -5.63 6.19
N ALA A 176 -1.10 -4.44 5.60
CA ALA A 176 0.06 -3.78 5.03
C ALA A 176 0.22 -2.38 5.65
N ILE A 177 1.46 -2.00 5.95
CA ILE A 177 1.81 -0.65 6.40
C ILE A 177 2.61 0.02 5.29
N ALA A 178 2.14 1.15 4.77
CA ALA A 178 2.89 1.99 3.86
C ALA A 178 3.63 3.05 4.68
N TYR A 179 4.95 2.88 4.83
CA TYR A 179 5.78 3.88 5.47
C TYR A 179 6.14 4.99 4.46
N GLU A 180 5.66 6.18 4.71
CA GLU A 180 5.76 7.33 3.84
C GLU A 180 6.15 8.58 4.66
N PRO A 181 7.45 8.85 4.87
CA PRO A 181 7.84 10.13 5.48
C PRO A 181 7.12 11.28 4.78
N VAL A 182 6.30 12.05 5.49
CA VAL A 182 5.40 13.05 4.87
C VAL A 182 6.19 14.08 4.05
N TRP A 183 7.39 14.42 4.53
CA TRP A 183 8.31 15.34 3.85
C TRP A 183 8.93 14.75 2.57
N ALA A 184 8.89 13.42 2.37
CA ALA A 184 9.40 12.74 1.18
C ALA A 184 8.32 12.46 0.14
N ILE A 185 7.04 12.63 0.47
CA ILE A 185 5.94 12.43 -0.48
C ILE A 185 5.98 13.52 -1.56
N GLY A 186 6.09 13.09 -2.82
CA GLY A 186 6.16 14.02 -3.96
C GLY A 186 7.48 14.80 -4.06
N ALA A 187 8.47 14.49 -3.23
CA ALA A 187 9.80 15.06 -3.34
C ALA A 187 10.53 14.55 -4.61
N ALA A 188 11.57 15.28 -5.04
CA ALA A 188 12.40 14.87 -6.16
C ALA A 188 13.24 13.61 -5.86
N HIS A 189 13.57 13.40 -4.59
CA HIS A 189 14.35 12.27 -4.12
C HIS A 189 13.65 11.59 -2.95
N PRO A 190 13.77 10.24 -2.83
CA PRO A 190 13.27 9.52 -1.66
C PRO A 190 14.07 9.88 -0.39
N ALA A 191 13.57 9.49 0.77
CA ALA A 191 14.35 9.50 2.01
C ALA A 191 15.59 8.59 1.87
N SER A 192 16.63 8.84 2.67
CA SER A 192 17.84 8.00 2.63
C SER A 192 17.49 6.55 3.00
N ALA A 193 18.13 5.60 2.33
CA ALA A 193 17.87 4.18 2.60
C ALA A 193 18.16 3.81 4.05
N SER A 194 19.20 4.40 4.65
CA SER A 194 19.54 4.20 6.05
C SER A 194 18.41 4.65 6.99
N HIS A 195 17.82 5.82 6.75
CA HIS A 195 16.69 6.31 7.52
C HIS A 195 15.48 5.37 7.38
N VAL A 196 15.09 5.04 6.14
CA VAL A 196 13.94 4.18 5.86
C VAL A 196 14.07 2.83 6.57
N VAL A 197 15.21 2.14 6.40
CA VAL A 197 15.44 0.82 7.01
C VAL A 197 15.35 0.90 8.54
N ARG A 198 15.99 1.88 9.16
CA ARG A 198 16.01 2.04 10.63
C ARG A 198 14.61 2.36 11.19
N VAL A 199 13.83 3.21 10.52
CA VAL A 199 12.47 3.52 10.97
C VAL A 199 11.57 2.30 10.81
N VAL A 200 11.64 1.58 9.69
CA VAL A 200 10.86 0.35 9.47
C VAL A 200 11.23 -0.73 10.49
N GLU A 201 12.52 -0.88 10.83
CA GLU A 201 12.93 -1.78 11.92
C GLU A 201 12.32 -1.37 13.27
N GLY A 202 12.23 -0.06 13.54
CA GLY A 202 11.56 0.48 14.73
C GLY A 202 10.06 0.15 14.73
N ILE A 203 9.36 0.37 13.62
CA ILE A 203 7.93 0.02 13.47
C ILE A 203 7.71 -1.49 13.68
N ARG A 204 8.57 -2.35 13.14
CA ARG A 204 8.47 -3.81 13.35
C ARG A 204 8.59 -4.25 14.81
N LYS A 205 9.29 -3.47 15.64
CA LYS A 205 9.48 -3.76 17.08
C LYS A 205 8.31 -3.30 17.95
N LEU A 206 7.38 -2.50 17.44
CA LEU A 206 6.17 -2.13 18.16
C LEU A 206 5.37 -3.38 18.53
N GLU A 207 4.91 -3.47 19.77
CA GLU A 207 4.16 -4.65 20.26
C GLU A 207 2.96 -4.97 19.38
N CYS A 208 2.19 -3.95 18.99
CA CYS A 208 1.02 -4.08 18.13
C CYS A 208 1.34 -4.60 16.71
N VAL A 209 2.61 -4.58 16.29
CA VAL A 209 3.09 -5.12 15.00
C VAL A 209 3.77 -6.46 15.20
N ARG A 210 4.69 -6.55 16.17
CA ARG A 210 5.51 -7.73 16.47
C ARG A 210 4.66 -8.95 16.86
N ASP A 211 3.64 -8.72 17.68
CA ASP A 211 2.85 -9.80 18.32
C ASP A 211 1.61 -10.19 17.49
N ARG A 212 1.52 -9.73 16.24
CA ARG A 212 0.46 -10.14 15.32
C ARG A 212 0.64 -11.57 14.82
N GLU A 213 -0.46 -12.30 14.74
CA GLU A 213 -0.50 -13.67 14.21
C GLU A 213 -0.63 -13.67 12.68
N GLY A 214 -1.32 -12.67 12.13
CA GLY A 214 -1.54 -12.51 10.69
C GLY A 214 -0.33 -11.93 9.96
N ILE A 215 -0.34 -12.07 8.64
CA ILE A 215 0.71 -11.52 7.77
C ILE A 215 0.75 -9.99 7.92
N THR A 216 1.92 -9.47 8.26
CA THR A 216 2.19 -8.03 8.29
C THR A 216 3.33 -7.71 7.33
N ARG A 217 3.06 -6.83 6.36
CA ARG A 217 4.05 -6.36 5.39
C ARG A 217 4.24 -4.87 5.52
N ILE A 218 5.48 -4.39 5.46
CA ILE A 218 5.79 -2.96 5.49
C ILE A 218 6.44 -2.58 4.16
N VAL A 219 5.77 -1.72 3.41
CA VAL A 219 6.24 -1.19 2.12
C VAL A 219 6.68 0.26 2.26
N TYR A 220 7.63 0.69 1.44
CA TYR A 220 8.05 2.09 1.41
C TYR A 220 7.35 2.84 0.27
N GLY A 221 6.73 4.00 0.59
CA GLY A 221 5.94 4.80 -0.36
C GLY A 221 6.44 6.24 -0.59
N GLY A 222 7.48 6.69 0.10
CA GLY A 222 8.03 8.04 -0.02
C GLY A 222 8.85 8.27 -1.31
N SER A 223 8.19 8.65 -2.42
CA SER A 223 8.82 8.85 -3.74
C SER A 223 9.58 7.61 -4.24
N ALA A 224 8.99 6.43 -4.06
CA ALA A 224 9.54 5.16 -4.54
C ALA A 224 9.49 5.06 -6.08
N GLY A 225 10.52 4.48 -6.67
CA GLY A 225 10.66 4.29 -8.11
C GLY A 225 11.81 3.37 -8.49
N PRO A 226 12.10 3.23 -9.80
CA PRO A 226 13.16 2.37 -10.30
C PRO A 226 14.54 2.65 -9.66
N GLY A 227 15.30 1.59 -9.37
CA GLY A 227 16.65 1.66 -8.77
C GLY A 227 16.66 1.82 -7.25
N LEU A 228 15.51 1.99 -6.60
CA LEU A 228 15.45 2.14 -5.14
C LEU A 228 15.48 0.79 -4.40
N TRP A 229 14.94 -0.26 -5.02
CA TRP A 229 14.76 -1.57 -4.40
C TRP A 229 16.06 -2.16 -3.83
N GLU A 230 17.15 -2.14 -4.60
CA GLU A 230 18.45 -2.67 -4.17
C GLU A 230 18.95 -2.06 -2.85
N ARG A 231 18.59 -0.83 -2.59
CA ARG A 231 18.99 -0.09 -1.38
C ARG A 231 18.09 -0.39 -0.18
N LEU A 232 16.86 -0.88 -0.41
CA LEU A 232 15.83 -1.06 0.63
C LEU A 232 15.47 -2.53 0.88
N LYS A 233 15.81 -3.47 -0.01
CA LYS A 233 15.37 -4.87 0.02
C LYS A 233 15.66 -5.63 1.33
N GLY A 234 16.63 -5.18 2.10
CA GLY A 234 16.96 -5.76 3.41
C GLY A 234 16.09 -5.26 4.57
N GLY A 235 15.31 -4.19 4.39
CA GLY A 235 14.56 -3.54 5.46
C GLY A 235 13.05 -3.50 5.26
N VAL A 236 12.58 -3.50 4.00
CA VAL A 236 11.15 -3.42 3.67
C VAL A 236 10.66 -4.67 2.95
N ASP A 237 9.35 -4.92 2.98
CA ASP A 237 8.73 -6.05 2.27
C ASP A 237 8.32 -5.69 0.84
N GLY A 238 8.53 -4.44 0.40
CA GLY A 238 8.21 -3.99 -0.94
C GLY A 238 8.14 -2.48 -1.09
N LEU A 239 7.53 -2.04 -2.20
CA LEU A 239 7.42 -0.63 -2.57
C LEU A 239 5.99 -0.26 -2.91
N PHE A 240 5.59 0.96 -2.54
CA PHE A 240 4.32 1.55 -2.93
C PHE A 240 4.59 2.83 -3.75
N LEU A 241 4.29 2.77 -5.05
CA LEU A 241 4.63 3.83 -5.99
C LEU A 241 3.46 4.79 -6.19
N GLY A 242 3.79 6.08 -6.27
CA GLY A 242 2.93 7.12 -6.81
C GLY A 242 3.41 7.51 -8.21
N ARG A 243 3.68 8.81 -8.41
CA ARG A 243 4.01 9.40 -9.72
C ARG A 243 5.13 8.70 -10.50
N PHE A 244 6.13 8.15 -9.84
CA PHE A 244 7.21 7.41 -10.52
C PHE A 244 6.76 6.07 -11.11
N GLY A 245 5.60 5.54 -10.71
CA GLY A 245 4.98 4.36 -11.29
C GLY A 245 3.89 4.66 -12.31
N HIS A 246 3.58 5.93 -12.59
CA HIS A 246 2.54 6.30 -13.56
C HIS A 246 2.94 6.01 -15.01
N ASP A 247 4.23 5.93 -15.29
CA ASP A 247 4.73 5.38 -16.54
C ASP A 247 4.79 3.85 -16.43
N PRO A 248 4.05 3.10 -17.28
CA PRO A 248 3.97 1.65 -17.19
C PRO A 248 5.33 0.93 -17.27
N GLU A 249 6.24 1.40 -18.12
CA GLU A 249 7.58 0.82 -18.23
C GLU A 249 8.40 1.00 -16.94
N SER A 250 8.30 2.16 -16.30
CA SER A 250 8.96 2.44 -15.02
C SER A 250 8.41 1.54 -13.91
N PHE A 251 7.08 1.31 -13.86
CA PHE A 251 6.48 0.41 -12.89
C PHE A 251 6.93 -1.03 -13.11
N VAL A 252 6.82 -1.54 -14.34
CA VAL A 252 7.24 -2.91 -14.69
C VAL A 252 8.73 -3.12 -14.44
N ARG A 253 9.58 -2.13 -14.72
CA ARG A 253 11.00 -2.18 -14.37
C ARG A 253 11.20 -2.33 -12.86
N THR A 254 10.45 -1.58 -12.04
CA THR A 254 10.52 -1.71 -10.57
C THR A 254 10.04 -3.08 -10.11
N VAL A 255 8.98 -3.63 -10.71
CA VAL A 255 8.51 -4.99 -10.43
C VAL A 255 9.61 -6.02 -10.72
N ARG A 256 10.32 -5.89 -11.86
CA ARG A 256 11.44 -6.77 -12.20
C ARG A 256 12.58 -6.69 -11.19
N GLU A 257 12.91 -5.50 -10.70
CA GLU A 257 13.92 -5.32 -9.65
C GLU A 257 13.49 -6.06 -8.36
N VAL A 258 12.21 -5.98 -7.99
CA VAL A 258 11.68 -6.65 -6.79
C VAL A 258 11.64 -8.17 -6.95
N THR A 259 11.36 -8.69 -8.14
CA THR A 259 11.30 -10.14 -8.39
C THR A 259 12.68 -10.80 -8.52
N ALA A 260 13.69 -10.07 -8.99
CA ALA A 260 15.02 -10.62 -9.27
C ALA A 260 15.94 -10.78 -8.03
N ALA A 261 15.51 -10.28 -6.86
CA ALA A 261 16.39 -10.14 -5.68
C ALA A 261 16.15 -11.22 -4.61
#